data_d5be8d9a7c58093ece7d0d24b4da07ce
#
_entry.id   d5be8d9a7c58093ece7d0d24b4da07ce
#
_cell.length_a   1.000
_cell.length_b   1.000
_cell.length_c   1.000
_cell.angle_alpha   90.00
_cell.angle_beta   90.00
_cell.angle_gamma   90.00
#
_symmetry.space_group_name_H-M   'P 1'
#
loop_
_entity.id
_entity.type
_entity.pdbx_description
1 polymer ?
#
loop_
_entity_poly.entity_id
_entity_poly.type
_entity_poly.pdbx_seq_one_letter_code
_entity_poly.pdbx_strand_id
1 'polypeptide(L)'
;MVVFKPIRFIDLSDGSATLKGVSAFRFFFWSPWLFFAGPLLAQPAELHSYARVLDDGSLEIRGHVVRLHGIHIPETERQCRGWSSPVRCADRGVLQLDFKIQGFVHCYTVGIFDDGSLDGVCYVGRSSQKEGEDLAAWMVRNGWAMALPDAPFEYIAQERIARQRGLGVWGIPVDSVRIR
;
A
#
# COMPACT_ATOMS: atom_id res chain seq x y z
N MET A 1 16.62 34.43 -23.26
CA MET A 1 16.66 35.73 -22.59
C MET A 1 15.23 36.05 -22.18
N VAL A 2 14.83 35.63 -20.97
CA VAL A 2 13.47 35.81 -20.44
C VAL A 2 13.55 36.82 -19.32
N VAL A 3 12.88 37.96 -19.50
CA VAL A 3 12.93 39.12 -18.61
C VAL A 3 11.90 38.91 -17.50
N PHE A 4 12.36 38.77 -16.26
CA PHE A 4 11.53 38.80 -15.05
C PHE A 4 11.10 40.24 -14.74
N LYS A 5 9.79 40.45 -14.63
CA LYS A 5 9.18 41.74 -14.25
C LYS A 5 8.90 41.69 -12.73
N PRO A 6 9.35 42.67 -11.94
CA PRO A 6 9.12 42.67 -10.49
C PRO A 6 7.70 43.13 -10.17
N ILE A 7 7.07 42.45 -9.22
CA ILE A 7 5.76 42.79 -8.64
C ILE A 7 5.99 43.92 -7.62
N ARG A 8 5.28 45.08 -7.84
CA ARG A 8 5.27 46.19 -6.89
C ARG A 8 4.41 45.85 -5.68
N PHE A 9 4.98 45.97 -4.51
CA PHE A 9 4.28 46.09 -3.24
C PHE A 9 3.54 47.45 -3.20
N ILE A 10 2.24 47.40 -2.88
CA ILE A 10 1.43 48.57 -2.58
C ILE A 10 1.52 48.80 -1.06
N ASP A 11 2.15 49.89 -0.71
CA ASP A 11 2.20 50.43 0.65
C ASP A 11 0.90 51.19 0.91
N LEU A 12 0.18 50.85 1.93
CA LEU A 12 -1.03 51.55 2.41
C LEU A 12 -0.80 52.02 3.83
N SER A 13 -0.06 53.10 3.95
CA SER A 13 -0.03 53.89 5.18
C SER A 13 -0.95 55.08 5.08
N ASP A 14 -1.56 55.39 6.20
CA ASP A 14 -2.29 56.62 6.55
C ASP A 14 -3.78 56.76 6.24
N GLY A 15 -4.53 56.88 7.30
CA GLY A 15 -5.91 57.27 7.34
C GLY A 15 -6.49 57.30 8.76
N SER A 16 -5.96 58.17 9.61
CA SER A 16 -6.54 58.48 10.92
C SER A 16 -7.90 59.16 10.74
N ALA A 17 -8.97 58.51 11.21
CA ALA A 17 -10.27 59.17 11.41
C ALA A 17 -10.77 58.91 12.83
N THR A 18 -10.60 59.94 13.65
CA THR A 18 -11.24 60.07 14.97
C THR A 18 -12.78 60.25 14.82
N LEU A 19 -13.53 59.36 15.39
CA LEU A 19 -14.96 59.60 15.69
C LEU A 19 -15.21 59.34 17.17
N LYS A 20 -15.57 60.41 17.87
CA LYS A 20 -16.08 60.48 19.23
C LYS A 20 -17.43 59.79 19.36
N GLY A 21 -17.53 58.98 20.43
CA GLY A 21 -18.71 58.85 21.29
C GLY A 21 -19.97 58.23 20.66
N VAL A 22 -20.36 57.06 21.17
CA VAL A 22 -21.72 56.81 21.67
C VAL A 22 -21.69 55.48 22.47
N SER A 23 -21.97 55.62 23.77
CA SER A 23 -22.73 54.80 24.69
C SER A 23 -22.83 53.27 24.48
N ALA A 24 -22.41 52.61 25.54
CA ALA A 24 -22.65 51.26 26.00
C ALA A 24 -23.94 50.57 25.49
N PHE A 25 -23.78 49.42 24.81
CA PHE A 25 -24.74 48.34 24.90
C PHE A 25 -23.96 47.02 24.95
N ARG A 26 -23.87 46.47 26.17
CA ARG A 26 -23.31 45.15 26.46
C ARG A 26 -24.30 44.10 25.96
N PHE A 27 -24.18 43.64 24.72
CA PHE A 27 -24.77 42.37 24.31
C PHE A 27 -23.70 41.27 24.42
N PHE A 28 -23.83 40.54 25.53
CA PHE A 28 -23.14 39.26 25.74
C PHE A 28 -23.76 38.27 24.77
N PHE A 29 -23.26 38.17 23.54
CA PHE A 29 -23.52 37.05 22.66
C PHE A 29 -22.64 35.92 23.10
N TRP A 30 -23.17 35.07 23.96
CA TRP A 30 -22.69 33.76 24.26
C TRP A 30 -23.01 32.90 23.03
N SER A 31 -22.11 32.88 22.05
CA SER A 31 -22.17 31.98 20.90
C SER A 31 -21.64 30.62 21.37
N PRO A 32 -22.45 29.58 21.48
CA PRO A 32 -21.94 28.22 21.67
C PRO A 32 -21.29 27.81 20.33
N TRP A 33 -19.97 27.80 20.28
CA TRP A 33 -19.22 27.14 19.25
C TRP A 33 -19.50 25.64 19.39
N LEU A 34 -20.52 25.16 18.69
CA LEU A 34 -20.70 23.75 18.41
C LEU A 34 -19.50 23.28 17.56
N PHE A 35 -18.51 22.72 18.24
CA PHE A 35 -17.47 21.93 17.60
C PHE A 35 -18.16 20.72 16.95
N PHE A 36 -18.53 20.83 15.70
CA PHE A 36 -18.82 19.69 14.85
C PHE A 36 -17.48 18.96 14.65
N ALA A 37 -17.16 18.05 15.58
CA ALA A 37 -16.17 17.01 15.35
C ALA A 37 -16.78 16.08 14.27
N GLY A 38 -16.55 16.41 12.99
CA GLY A 38 -16.88 15.50 11.90
C GLY A 38 -16.12 14.19 12.09
N PRO A 39 -16.69 13.05 11.69
CA PRO A 39 -15.96 11.78 11.73
C PRO A 39 -14.69 11.94 10.89
N LEU A 40 -13.54 11.73 11.52
CA LEU A 40 -12.27 11.61 10.84
C LEU A 40 -12.35 10.31 10.02
N LEU A 41 -12.72 10.42 8.75
CA LEU A 41 -12.65 9.30 7.83
C LEU A 41 -11.17 8.94 7.74
N ALA A 42 -10.79 7.82 8.36
CA ALA A 42 -9.45 7.27 8.23
C ALA A 42 -9.22 7.00 6.74
N GLN A 43 -8.36 7.79 6.11
CA GLN A 43 -7.94 7.55 4.74
C GLN A 43 -7.12 6.26 4.74
N PRO A 44 -7.30 5.39 3.72
CA PRO A 44 -6.47 4.21 3.58
C PRO A 44 -5.00 4.65 3.53
N ALA A 45 -4.19 4.06 4.40
CA ALA A 45 -2.78 4.39 4.45
C ALA A 45 -2.12 3.92 3.15
N GLU A 46 -1.55 4.85 2.39
CA GLU A 46 -0.76 4.54 1.20
C GLU A 46 0.71 4.43 1.60
N LEU A 47 1.31 3.28 1.35
CA LEU A 47 2.72 3.01 1.59
C LEU A 47 3.46 2.95 0.25
N HIS A 48 4.44 3.83 0.08
CA HIS A 48 5.29 3.85 -1.11
C HIS A 48 6.76 3.88 -0.70
N SER A 49 7.47 2.77 -0.90
CA SER A 49 8.89 2.63 -0.58
C SER A 49 9.48 1.35 -1.18
N TYR A 50 10.76 1.13 -0.94
CA TYR A 50 11.35 -0.19 -1.10
C TYR A 50 10.71 -1.16 -0.10
N ALA A 51 10.47 -2.38 -0.54
CA ALA A 51 9.95 -3.45 0.28
C ALA A 51 11.01 -4.54 0.45
N ARG A 52 11.07 -5.11 1.66
CA ARG A 52 11.80 -6.33 1.95
C ARG A 52 10.79 -7.46 2.10
N VAL A 53 10.96 -8.53 1.33
CA VAL A 53 10.11 -9.71 1.45
C VAL A 53 10.56 -10.51 2.68
N LEU A 54 9.64 -10.84 3.58
CA LEU A 54 9.87 -11.69 4.74
C LEU A 54 9.73 -13.18 4.39
N ASP A 55 10.09 -14.06 5.31
CA ASP A 55 10.11 -15.50 5.06
C ASP A 55 8.72 -16.14 4.89
N ASP A 56 7.69 -15.46 5.38
CA ASP A 56 6.27 -15.83 5.21
C ASP A 56 5.63 -15.24 3.92
N GLY A 57 6.40 -14.47 3.15
CA GLY A 57 5.93 -13.78 1.95
C GLY A 57 5.24 -12.45 2.20
N SER A 58 5.19 -11.98 3.45
CA SER A 58 4.78 -10.61 3.75
C SER A 58 5.88 -9.60 3.36
N LEU A 59 5.49 -8.33 3.22
CA LEU A 59 6.36 -7.24 2.83
C LEU A 59 6.62 -6.32 4.02
N GLU A 60 7.88 -6.07 4.34
CA GLU A 60 8.25 -5.01 5.27
C GLU A 60 8.49 -3.71 4.48
N ILE A 61 7.67 -2.69 4.75
CA ILE A 61 7.70 -1.39 4.08
C ILE A 61 7.72 -0.30 5.15
N ARG A 62 8.81 0.47 5.26
CA ARG A 62 8.98 1.53 6.28
C ARG A 62 8.71 1.06 7.72
N GLY A 63 9.06 -0.19 8.06
CA GLY A 63 8.83 -0.76 9.38
C GLY A 63 7.41 -1.31 9.60
N HIS A 64 6.53 -1.25 8.61
CA HIS A 64 5.22 -1.90 8.64
C HIS A 64 5.28 -3.23 7.91
N VAL A 65 4.67 -4.26 8.50
CA VAL A 65 4.46 -5.56 7.86
C VAL A 65 3.15 -5.51 7.08
N VAL A 66 3.22 -5.75 5.77
CA VAL A 66 2.07 -5.76 4.86
C VAL A 66 1.92 -7.17 4.28
N ARG A 67 0.76 -7.79 4.49
CA ARG A 67 0.38 -9.05 3.85
C ARG A 67 -0.37 -8.74 2.57
N LEU A 68 -0.08 -9.50 1.51
CA LEU A 68 -0.76 -9.32 0.22
C LEU A 68 -2.22 -9.76 0.33
N HIS A 69 -3.13 -8.85 0.01
CA HIS A 69 -4.56 -9.04 0.13
C HIS A 69 -5.08 -10.22 -0.68
N GLY A 70 -5.95 -11.02 -0.07
CA GLY A 70 -6.72 -12.06 -0.74
C GLY A 70 -5.93 -13.28 -1.20
N ILE A 71 -4.67 -13.45 -0.79
CA ILE A 71 -3.85 -14.60 -1.19
C ILE A 71 -3.16 -15.27 -0.01
N HIS A 72 -2.79 -16.53 -0.22
CA HIS A 72 -1.93 -17.31 0.65
C HIS A 72 -0.79 -17.92 -0.15
N ILE A 73 0.46 -17.74 0.30
CA ILE A 73 1.64 -18.37 -0.30
C ILE A 73 1.86 -19.71 0.41
N PRO A 74 1.70 -20.86 -0.28
CA PRO A 74 1.85 -22.16 0.35
C PRO A 74 3.31 -22.43 0.68
N GLU A 75 3.53 -23.09 1.83
CA GLU A 75 4.85 -23.57 2.20
C GLU A 75 5.31 -24.67 1.22
N THR A 76 6.52 -24.53 0.74
CA THR A 76 7.17 -25.51 -0.12
C THR A 76 8.51 -25.91 0.46
N GLU A 77 9.16 -26.89 -0.14
CA GLU A 77 10.54 -27.17 0.20
C GLU A 77 11.42 -25.94 -0.02
N ARG A 78 12.21 -25.56 1.01
CA ARG A 78 13.06 -24.36 0.95
C ARG A 78 14.14 -24.52 -0.12
N GLN A 79 14.27 -23.49 -0.92
CA GLN A 79 15.31 -23.39 -1.96
C GLN A 79 16.22 -22.20 -1.67
N CYS A 80 17.46 -22.29 -2.11
CA CYS A 80 18.42 -21.20 -1.98
C CYS A 80 18.71 -20.55 -3.32
N ARG A 81 18.70 -19.21 -3.32
CA ARG A 81 19.11 -18.41 -4.47
C ARG A 81 20.55 -17.94 -4.27
N GLY A 82 21.47 -18.43 -5.10
CA GLY A 82 22.91 -18.17 -4.98
C GLY A 82 23.40 -16.82 -5.53
N TRP A 83 22.54 -16.03 -6.18
CA TRP A 83 22.90 -14.73 -6.78
C TRP A 83 22.66 -13.52 -5.89
N SER A 84 22.04 -13.70 -4.72
CA SER A 84 21.94 -12.69 -3.67
C SER A 84 23.08 -12.84 -2.68
N SER A 85 23.59 -11.74 -2.15
CA SER A 85 24.60 -11.75 -1.09
C SER A 85 24.04 -10.98 0.12
N PRO A 86 23.78 -11.64 1.25
CA PRO A 86 23.93 -13.09 1.51
C PRO A 86 22.95 -13.97 0.74
N VAL A 87 23.30 -15.24 0.54
CA VAL A 87 22.44 -16.24 -0.11
C VAL A 87 21.10 -16.32 0.64
N ARG A 88 19.99 -16.17 -0.09
CA ARG A 88 18.65 -16.24 0.48
C ARG A 88 18.04 -17.62 0.26
N CYS A 89 17.61 -18.26 1.34
CA CYS A 89 16.87 -19.52 1.33
C CYS A 89 15.45 -19.30 1.85
N ALA A 90 14.45 -19.59 1.03
CA ALA A 90 13.04 -19.46 1.39
C ALA A 90 12.17 -20.42 0.56
N ASP A 91 10.86 -20.43 0.81
CA ASP A 91 9.89 -21.13 -0.01
C ASP A 91 9.89 -20.61 -1.44
N ARG A 92 9.54 -21.48 -2.40
CA ARG A 92 9.60 -21.14 -3.83
C ARG A 92 8.78 -19.89 -4.16
N GLY A 93 7.56 -19.79 -3.61
CA GLY A 93 6.67 -18.63 -3.81
C GLY A 93 7.31 -17.34 -3.29
N VAL A 94 7.88 -17.39 -2.08
CA VAL A 94 8.58 -16.25 -1.46
C VAL A 94 9.78 -15.79 -2.30
N LEU A 95 10.57 -16.72 -2.82
CA LEU A 95 11.70 -16.40 -3.70
C LEU A 95 11.24 -15.76 -5.01
N GLN A 96 10.10 -16.19 -5.56
CA GLN A 96 9.54 -15.58 -6.77
C GLN A 96 9.02 -14.17 -6.51
N LEU A 97 8.37 -13.95 -5.36
CA LEU A 97 7.95 -12.62 -4.93
C LEU A 97 9.14 -11.67 -4.75
N ASP A 98 10.19 -12.12 -4.08
CA ASP A 98 11.43 -11.37 -3.89
C ASP A 98 12.11 -11.01 -5.23
N PHE A 99 12.09 -11.95 -6.19
CA PHE A 99 12.60 -11.70 -7.54
C PHE A 99 11.74 -10.71 -8.34
N LYS A 100 10.41 -10.74 -8.12
CA LYS A 100 9.48 -9.86 -8.81
C LYS A 100 9.60 -8.41 -8.36
N ILE A 101 9.92 -8.19 -7.08
CA ILE A 101 10.05 -6.85 -6.51
C ILE A 101 11.42 -6.27 -6.85
N GLN A 102 11.46 -5.43 -7.89
CA GLN A 102 12.64 -4.69 -8.32
C GLN A 102 12.34 -3.20 -8.23
N GLY A 103 12.60 -2.59 -7.07
CA GLY A 103 12.38 -1.16 -6.85
C GLY A 103 11.27 -0.85 -5.87
N PHE A 104 10.56 0.26 -6.11
CA PHE A 104 9.50 0.72 -5.22
C PHE A 104 8.22 -0.11 -5.36
N VAL A 105 7.60 -0.36 -4.21
CA VAL A 105 6.27 -0.97 -4.10
C VAL A 105 5.29 0.10 -3.62
N HIS A 106 4.11 0.12 -4.20
CA HIS A 106 2.98 0.95 -3.80
C HIS A 106 1.90 0.07 -3.21
N CYS A 107 1.61 0.20 -1.92
CA CYS A 107 0.58 -0.57 -1.24
C CYS A 107 -0.52 0.33 -0.72
N TYR A 108 -1.76 -0.11 -0.94
CA TYR A 108 -2.97 0.48 -0.36
C TYR A 108 -3.49 -0.45 0.72
N THR A 109 -3.58 0.04 1.95
CA THR A 109 -4.10 -0.73 3.08
C THR A 109 -5.61 -0.88 2.95
N VAL A 110 -6.11 -2.11 2.98
CA VAL A 110 -7.54 -2.45 2.96
C VAL A 110 -8.03 -2.93 4.32
N GLY A 111 -7.12 -3.35 5.21
CA GLY A 111 -7.44 -3.80 6.56
C GLY A 111 -6.22 -3.86 7.45
N ILE A 112 -6.44 -4.22 8.71
CA ILE A 112 -5.40 -4.44 9.72
C ILE A 112 -5.74 -5.75 10.43
N PHE A 113 -4.77 -6.65 10.54
CA PHE A 113 -4.90 -7.90 11.28
C PHE A 113 -4.70 -7.68 12.79
N ASP A 114 -5.14 -8.64 13.61
CA ASP A 114 -5.06 -8.58 15.08
C ASP A 114 -3.61 -8.47 15.59
N ASP A 115 -2.63 -8.95 14.82
CA ASP A 115 -1.20 -8.85 15.12
C ASP A 115 -0.58 -7.50 14.73
N GLY A 116 -1.40 -6.56 14.22
CA GLY A 116 -0.97 -5.23 13.78
C GLY A 116 -0.35 -5.20 12.38
N SER A 117 -0.24 -6.34 11.68
CA SER A 117 0.13 -6.35 10.27
C SER A 117 -0.98 -5.78 9.40
N LEU A 118 -0.61 -5.15 8.29
CA LEU A 118 -1.54 -4.52 7.36
C LEU A 118 -1.97 -5.53 6.30
N ASP A 119 -3.26 -5.52 5.96
CA ASP A 119 -3.78 -6.17 4.75
C ASP A 119 -3.72 -5.17 3.62
N GLY A 120 -3.01 -5.48 2.52
CA GLY A 120 -2.74 -4.49 1.49
C GLY A 120 -2.68 -5.02 0.07
N VAL A 121 -3.23 -4.23 -0.86
CA VAL A 121 -3.08 -4.42 -2.30
C VAL A 121 -1.83 -3.68 -2.75
N CYS A 122 -0.84 -4.41 -3.26
CA CYS A 122 0.48 -3.90 -3.56
C CYS A 122 0.83 -4.00 -5.05
N TYR A 123 1.37 -2.93 -5.61
CA TYR A 123 1.73 -2.79 -7.03
C TYR A 123 3.22 -2.55 -7.19
N VAL A 124 3.80 -3.14 -8.24
CA VAL A 124 5.17 -2.86 -8.71
C VAL A 124 5.16 -2.21 -10.09
N GLY A 125 6.22 -1.46 -10.41
CA GLY A 125 6.35 -0.80 -11.71
C GLY A 125 5.32 0.30 -11.97
N ARG A 126 4.70 0.84 -10.90
CA ARG A 126 3.77 1.97 -10.99
C ARG A 126 4.53 3.26 -11.30
N SER A 127 3.98 4.06 -12.18
CA SER A 127 4.48 5.39 -12.53
C SER A 127 3.31 6.32 -12.86
N SER A 128 3.58 7.60 -13.10
CA SER A 128 2.55 8.57 -13.53
C SER A 128 1.81 8.18 -14.81
N GLN A 129 2.36 7.25 -15.61
CA GLN A 129 1.80 6.80 -16.89
C GLN A 129 1.40 5.31 -16.88
N LYS A 130 1.67 4.58 -15.79
CA LYS A 130 1.43 3.15 -15.66
C LYS A 130 0.81 2.85 -14.30
N GLU A 131 -0.29 2.13 -14.27
CA GLU A 131 -0.95 1.71 -13.02
C GLU A 131 -0.09 0.76 -12.17
N GLY A 132 0.86 0.07 -12.79
CA GLY A 132 1.67 -0.95 -12.15
C GLY A 132 1.05 -2.34 -12.30
N GLU A 133 1.76 -3.35 -11.83
CA GLU A 133 1.29 -4.72 -11.80
C GLU A 133 0.98 -5.13 -10.36
N ASP A 134 -0.23 -5.61 -10.12
CA ASP A 134 -0.66 -6.15 -8.83
C ASP A 134 0.14 -7.40 -8.49
N LEU A 135 0.84 -7.37 -7.34
CA LEU A 135 1.70 -8.46 -6.89
C LEU A 135 0.90 -9.72 -6.54
N ALA A 136 -0.26 -9.58 -5.88
CA ALA A 136 -1.11 -10.71 -5.52
C ALA A 136 -1.65 -11.39 -6.78
N ALA A 137 -2.20 -10.62 -7.73
CA ALA A 137 -2.66 -11.14 -9.01
C ALA A 137 -1.53 -11.83 -9.79
N TRP A 138 -0.32 -11.24 -9.79
CA TRP A 138 0.84 -11.84 -10.44
C TRP A 138 1.23 -13.17 -9.80
N MET A 139 1.25 -13.26 -8.47
CA MET A 139 1.57 -14.48 -7.73
C MET A 139 0.59 -15.61 -8.05
N VAL A 140 -0.71 -15.31 -8.02
CA VAL A 140 -1.78 -16.29 -8.31
C VAL A 140 -1.74 -16.75 -9.77
N ARG A 141 -1.62 -15.81 -10.71
CA ARG A 141 -1.55 -16.10 -12.16
C ARG A 141 -0.39 -17.02 -12.52
N ASN A 142 0.74 -16.88 -11.83
CA ASN A 142 1.92 -17.71 -12.03
C ASN A 142 1.94 -18.97 -11.15
N GLY A 143 0.90 -19.20 -10.35
CA GLY A 143 0.74 -20.38 -9.51
C GLY A 143 1.64 -20.40 -8.27
N TRP A 144 2.14 -19.26 -7.81
CA TRP A 144 2.98 -19.16 -6.62
C TRP A 144 2.20 -18.87 -5.34
N ALA A 145 0.92 -18.50 -5.48
CA ALA A 145 0.00 -18.29 -4.37
C ALA A 145 -1.37 -18.88 -4.71
N MET A 146 -2.16 -19.12 -3.68
CA MET A 146 -3.56 -19.55 -3.75
C MET A 146 -4.44 -18.35 -3.40
N ALA A 147 -5.58 -18.21 -4.09
CA ALA A 147 -6.59 -17.24 -3.75
C ALA A 147 -7.34 -17.69 -2.49
N LEU A 148 -7.57 -16.78 -1.56
CA LEU A 148 -8.42 -17.02 -0.39
C LEU A 148 -9.91 -17.07 -0.83
N PRO A 149 -10.81 -17.68 -0.02
CA PRO A 149 -12.24 -17.78 -0.37
C PRO A 149 -12.94 -16.43 -0.56
N ASP A 150 -12.48 -15.41 0.14
CA ASP A 150 -12.95 -14.01 0.13
C ASP A 150 -12.17 -13.11 -0.82
N ALA A 151 -11.22 -13.68 -1.57
CA ALA A 151 -10.41 -12.94 -2.55
C ALA A 151 -11.27 -12.36 -3.69
N PRO A 152 -10.78 -11.31 -4.39
CA PRO A 152 -11.40 -10.84 -5.61
C PRO A 152 -11.63 -11.99 -6.62
N PHE A 153 -12.79 -11.97 -7.28
CA PHE A 153 -13.15 -13.01 -8.26
C PHE A 153 -12.08 -13.23 -9.33
N GLU A 154 -11.39 -12.17 -9.69
CA GLU A 154 -10.30 -12.22 -10.66
C GLU A 154 -9.16 -13.15 -10.20
N TYR A 155 -8.77 -13.11 -8.91
CA TYR A 155 -7.73 -13.99 -8.37
C TYR A 155 -8.18 -15.45 -8.40
N ILE A 156 -9.43 -15.73 -8.03
CA ILE A 156 -10.00 -17.09 -8.08
C ILE A 156 -10.00 -17.63 -9.52
N ALA A 157 -10.33 -16.79 -10.49
CA ALA A 157 -10.31 -17.18 -11.90
C ALA A 157 -8.89 -17.45 -12.42
N GLN A 158 -7.92 -16.58 -12.05
CA GLN A 158 -6.51 -16.74 -12.41
C GLN A 158 -5.91 -18.00 -11.78
N GLU A 159 -6.23 -18.30 -10.52
CA GLU A 159 -5.80 -19.53 -9.84
C GLU A 159 -6.28 -20.77 -10.58
N ARG A 160 -7.55 -20.81 -10.98
CA ARG A 160 -8.10 -21.95 -11.74
C ARG A 160 -7.34 -22.20 -13.03
N ILE A 161 -6.96 -21.13 -13.73
CA ILE A 161 -6.14 -21.22 -14.96
C ILE A 161 -4.73 -21.73 -14.63
N ALA A 162 -4.12 -21.21 -13.56
CA ALA A 162 -2.78 -21.63 -13.12
C ALA A 162 -2.76 -23.12 -12.76
N ARG A 163 -3.78 -23.61 -12.03
CA ARG A 163 -3.94 -25.03 -11.69
C ARG A 163 -4.07 -25.91 -12.95
N GLN A 164 -4.92 -25.53 -13.89
CA GLN A 164 -5.12 -26.29 -15.13
C GLN A 164 -3.86 -26.39 -15.98
N ARG A 165 -2.98 -25.37 -15.89
CA ARG A 165 -1.71 -25.32 -16.62
C ARG A 165 -0.55 -25.92 -15.85
N GLY A 166 -0.72 -26.36 -14.61
CA GLY A 166 0.35 -26.87 -13.76
C GLY A 166 1.44 -25.82 -13.49
N LEU A 167 1.07 -24.55 -13.32
CA LEU A 167 2.03 -23.48 -13.08
C LEU A 167 2.45 -23.43 -11.60
N GLY A 168 3.70 -23.03 -11.36
CA GLY A 168 4.22 -22.80 -10.02
C GLY A 168 4.09 -24.02 -9.12
N VAL A 169 3.39 -23.90 -7.98
CA VAL A 169 3.17 -24.99 -7.02
C VAL A 169 2.27 -26.10 -7.55
N TRP A 170 1.43 -25.81 -8.53
CA TRP A 170 0.52 -26.79 -9.14
C TRP A 170 1.23 -27.82 -10.05
N GLY A 171 2.46 -27.53 -10.47
CA GLY A 171 3.33 -28.44 -11.20
C GLY A 171 4.31 -29.22 -10.32
N ILE A 172 4.30 -29.02 -9.01
CA ILE A 172 5.17 -29.68 -8.04
C ILE A 172 4.47 -30.95 -7.52
N PRO A 173 5.17 -32.07 -7.31
CA PRO A 173 4.60 -33.26 -6.67
C PRO A 173 3.95 -32.91 -5.32
N VAL A 174 2.77 -33.46 -5.04
CA VAL A 174 1.92 -33.12 -3.87
C VAL A 174 2.67 -33.25 -2.53
N ASP A 175 3.63 -34.18 -2.44
CA ASP A 175 4.42 -34.44 -1.24
C ASP A 175 5.38 -33.30 -0.85
N SER A 176 5.59 -32.34 -1.77
CA SER A 176 6.49 -31.20 -1.54
C SER A 176 5.76 -29.89 -1.19
N VAL A 177 4.44 -29.90 -1.16
CA VAL A 177 3.61 -28.72 -0.84
C VAL A 177 2.88 -28.94 0.49
N ARG A 178 3.15 -28.07 1.47
CA ARG A 178 2.42 -28.02 2.74
C ARG A 178 1.38 -26.91 2.66
N ILE A 179 0.11 -27.27 2.86
CA ILE A 179 -1.02 -26.34 2.98
C ILE A 179 -1.39 -26.30 4.45
N ARG A 180 -1.17 -25.17 5.09
CA ARG A 180 -1.62 -24.89 6.46
C ARG A 180 -3.04 -24.38 6.48
#